data_96a978edbadad4e4963dd9486ca1e6ef
#
_entry.id   96a978edbadad4e4963dd9486ca1e6ef
#
_cell.length_a   1.000
_cell.length_b   1.000
_cell.length_c   1.000
_cell.angle_alpha   90.00
_cell.angle_beta   90.00
_cell.angle_gamma   90.00
#
_symmetry.space_group_name_H-M   'P 1'
#
loop_
_entity.id
_entity.type
_entity.pdbx_description
1 polymer ?
#
loop_
_entity_poly.entity_id
_entity_poly.type
_entity_poly.pdbx_seq_one_letter_code
_entity_poly.pdbx_strand_id
1 'polypeptide(L)'
;MAKTFHLAIPVEDLDKAIEFYCNVLGCKKGNSEDKPPNSWCDIDFWGNELTLHASSCTQNSETHDVDMGAVLVPHFGVHLDAEEFRSLKGKLEQDWKNVKFVDEPYVRFKGDVLEQETMFIKDPSGNIIELKTMVNPDALFGEE
;
A
#
# COMPACT_ATOMS: atom_id res chain seq x y z
N MET A 1 4.46 -21.23 7.87
CA MET A 1 3.84 -19.96 8.31
C MET A 1 4.78 -18.80 8.01
N ALA A 2 4.26 -17.80 7.36
CA ALA A 2 5.03 -16.61 7.04
C ALA A 2 5.39 -15.83 8.31
N LYS A 3 6.55 -15.17 8.30
CA LYS A 3 6.95 -14.25 9.35
C LYS A 3 6.27 -12.91 9.13
N THR A 4 5.94 -12.20 10.21
CA THR A 4 5.39 -10.85 10.13
C THR A 4 6.47 -9.92 9.58
N PHE A 5 6.15 -9.24 8.50
CA PHE A 5 7.03 -8.23 7.91
C PHE A 5 6.86 -6.91 8.66
N HIS A 6 7.95 -6.21 8.87
CA HIS A 6 7.95 -4.90 9.51
C HIS A 6 8.54 -3.85 8.56
N LEU A 7 7.82 -2.72 8.43
CA LEU A 7 8.27 -1.57 7.64
C LEU A 7 7.98 -0.29 8.42
N ALA A 8 8.95 0.61 8.50
CA ALA A 8 8.76 1.93 9.07
C ALA A 8 8.82 2.98 7.97
N ILE A 9 7.85 3.89 7.95
CA ILE A 9 7.78 4.96 6.95
C ILE A 9 7.61 6.32 7.62
N PRO A 10 8.16 7.39 7.00
CA PRO A 10 7.95 8.75 7.51
C PRO A 10 6.58 9.28 7.08
N VAL A 11 5.92 10.01 7.98
CA VAL A 11 4.67 10.71 7.67
C VAL A 11 4.75 12.12 8.24
N GLU A 12 4.24 13.11 7.50
CA GLU A 12 4.29 14.51 7.93
C GLU A 12 3.28 14.80 9.03
N ASP A 13 2.07 14.25 8.90
CA ASP A 13 0.97 14.42 9.86
C ASP A 13 0.50 13.05 10.30
N LEU A 14 0.87 12.67 11.52
CA LEU A 14 0.58 11.33 12.04
C LEU A 14 -0.93 11.06 12.13
N ASP A 15 -1.72 12.03 12.56
CA ASP A 15 -3.17 11.85 12.70
C ASP A 15 -3.84 11.64 11.35
N LYS A 16 -3.45 12.39 10.34
CA LYS A 16 -3.94 12.21 8.97
C LYS A 16 -3.53 10.87 8.39
N ALA A 17 -2.30 10.43 8.68
CA ALA A 17 -1.82 9.13 8.22
C ALA A 17 -2.61 8.01 8.87
N ILE A 18 -2.83 8.06 10.18
CA ILE A 18 -3.63 7.06 10.90
C ILE A 18 -5.05 7.00 10.31
N GLU A 19 -5.66 8.14 10.08
CA GLU A 19 -7.00 8.20 9.49
C GLU A 19 -7.03 7.55 8.11
N PHE A 20 -6.02 7.81 7.29
CA PHE A 20 -5.93 7.21 5.95
C PHE A 20 -5.83 5.68 6.03
N TYR A 21 -4.87 5.15 6.79
CA TYR A 21 -4.67 3.71 6.87
C TYR A 21 -5.84 2.98 7.54
N CYS A 22 -6.47 3.60 8.53
CA CYS A 22 -7.58 2.97 9.27
C CYS A 22 -8.93 3.17 8.60
N ASN A 23 -9.26 4.39 8.18
CA ASN A 23 -10.60 4.68 7.64
C ASN A 23 -10.69 4.53 6.13
N VAL A 24 -9.66 4.90 5.39
CA VAL A 24 -9.67 4.77 3.92
C VAL A 24 -9.32 3.34 3.53
N LEU A 25 -8.22 2.78 4.04
CA LEU A 25 -7.79 1.42 3.70
C LEU A 25 -8.43 0.33 4.55
N GLY A 26 -8.99 0.66 5.71
CA GLY A 26 -9.64 -0.30 6.58
C GLY A 26 -8.71 -1.13 7.45
N CYS A 27 -7.45 -0.68 7.62
CA CYS A 27 -6.50 -1.34 8.51
C CYS A 27 -6.80 -1.02 9.97
N LYS A 28 -6.23 -1.80 10.89
CA LYS A 28 -6.41 -1.60 12.33
C LYS A 28 -5.21 -0.85 12.91
N LYS A 29 -5.51 0.07 13.85
CA LYS A 29 -4.48 0.75 14.63
C LYS A 29 -3.92 -0.20 15.68
N GLY A 30 -2.59 -0.24 15.79
CA GLY A 30 -1.88 -0.98 16.83
C GLY A 30 -1.39 -0.07 17.97
N ASN A 31 -0.19 -0.37 18.45
CA ASN A 31 0.44 0.42 19.52
C ASN A 31 0.88 1.78 19.00
N SER A 32 0.94 2.76 19.90
CA SER A 32 1.42 4.10 19.54
C SER A 32 2.05 4.79 20.74
N GLU A 33 2.87 5.79 20.44
CA GLU A 33 3.47 6.65 21.45
C GLU A 33 3.38 8.09 20.97
N ASP A 34 2.75 8.94 21.79
CA ASP A 34 2.66 10.37 21.52
C ASP A 34 3.83 11.07 22.23
N LYS A 35 4.92 11.26 21.49
CA LYS A 35 6.16 11.83 22.02
C LYS A 35 6.78 12.77 20.98
N PRO A 36 6.17 13.95 20.75
CA PRO A 36 6.69 14.90 19.78
C PRO A 36 8.16 15.27 20.06
N PRO A 37 9.02 15.42 19.03
CA PRO A 37 8.69 15.29 17.61
C PRO A 37 8.76 13.87 17.06
N ASN A 38 8.93 12.86 17.92
CA ASN A 38 9.18 11.47 17.52
C ASN A 38 7.98 10.56 17.79
N SER A 39 6.76 11.09 17.63
CA SER A 39 5.54 10.30 17.77
C SER A 39 5.44 9.23 16.67
N TRP A 40 4.87 8.09 17.00
CA TRP A 40 4.71 6.98 16.06
C TRP A 40 3.45 6.18 16.35
N CYS A 41 3.02 5.41 15.36
CA CYS A 41 1.86 4.53 15.48
C CYS A 41 2.05 3.31 14.59
N ASP A 42 1.82 2.12 15.14
CA ASP A 42 1.79 0.89 14.36
C ASP A 42 0.40 0.70 13.74
N ILE A 43 0.42 0.21 12.52
CA ILE A 43 -0.77 -0.19 11.78
C ILE A 43 -0.66 -1.69 11.48
N ASP A 44 -1.74 -2.42 11.75
CA ASP A 44 -1.86 -3.79 11.28
C ASP A 44 -2.22 -3.74 9.79
N PHE A 45 -1.20 -3.81 8.94
CA PHE A 45 -1.33 -3.72 7.48
C PHE A 45 -1.47 -5.13 6.91
N TRP A 46 -2.69 -5.63 6.93
CA TRP A 46 -3.03 -7.01 6.52
C TRP A 46 -2.10 -8.05 7.14
N GLY A 47 -1.89 -7.97 8.45
CA GLY A 47 -1.05 -8.90 9.20
C GLY A 47 0.42 -8.54 9.26
N ASN A 48 0.82 -7.41 8.65
CA ASN A 48 2.20 -6.90 8.71
C ASN A 48 2.26 -5.68 9.59
N GLU A 49 3.41 -5.47 10.24
CA GLU A 49 3.61 -4.31 11.09
C GLU A 49 4.12 -3.13 10.28
N LEU A 50 3.25 -2.15 10.04
CA LEU A 50 3.61 -0.90 9.38
C LEU A 50 3.69 0.18 10.45
N THR A 51 4.89 0.73 10.69
CA THR A 51 5.06 1.79 11.68
C THR A 51 5.12 3.15 10.99
N LEU A 52 4.21 4.03 11.37
CA LEU A 52 4.16 5.41 10.89
C LEU A 52 4.95 6.28 11.87
N HIS A 53 6.03 6.90 11.41
CA HIS A 53 6.84 7.81 12.21
C HIS A 53 6.61 9.25 11.78
N ALA A 54 6.20 10.10 12.72
CA ALA A 54 6.11 11.54 12.48
C ALA A 54 7.50 12.07 12.10
N SER A 55 7.59 12.75 10.96
CA SER A 55 8.86 13.21 10.40
C SER A 55 8.64 14.40 9.49
N SER A 56 9.56 15.36 9.52
CA SER A 56 9.57 16.46 8.55
C SER A 56 10.18 16.03 7.21
N CYS A 57 10.81 14.83 7.15
CA CYS A 57 11.37 14.30 5.92
C CYS A 57 10.34 13.41 5.24
N THR A 58 10.12 13.63 3.94
CA THR A 58 9.25 12.80 3.12
C THR A 58 10.08 11.80 2.34
N GLN A 59 9.49 10.66 2.01
CA GLN A 59 10.12 9.68 1.14
C GLN A 59 10.02 10.14 -0.31
N ASN A 60 11.15 10.18 -1.02
CA ASN A 60 11.18 10.48 -2.45
C ASN A 60 11.25 9.18 -3.24
N SER A 61 10.30 9.01 -4.17
CA SER A 61 10.28 7.87 -5.07
C SER A 61 10.78 8.27 -6.45
N GLU A 62 11.54 7.37 -7.07
CA GLU A 62 12.03 7.51 -8.44
C GLU A 62 11.19 6.67 -9.39
N THR A 63 11.08 7.12 -10.64
CA THR A 63 10.35 6.40 -11.68
C THR A 63 11.25 5.31 -12.30
N HIS A 64 10.73 4.09 -12.38
CA HIS A 64 11.39 2.96 -13.01
C HIS A 64 10.49 2.34 -14.08
N ASP A 65 11.06 2.04 -15.24
CA ASP A 65 10.31 1.40 -16.32
C ASP A 65 10.08 -0.08 -16.03
N VAL A 66 8.87 -0.53 -16.29
CA VAL A 66 8.45 -1.93 -16.19
C VAL A 66 7.61 -2.31 -17.40
N ASP A 67 7.11 -3.54 -17.45
CA ASP A 67 6.42 -4.11 -18.60
C ASP A 67 5.24 -3.28 -19.16
N MET A 68 4.49 -2.59 -18.31
CA MET A 68 3.29 -1.84 -18.70
C MET A 68 3.43 -0.33 -18.56
N GLY A 69 4.63 0.16 -18.35
CA GLY A 69 4.88 1.59 -18.19
C GLY A 69 5.93 1.86 -17.12
N ALA A 70 5.70 2.86 -16.27
CA ALA A 70 6.64 3.25 -15.25
C ALA A 70 6.01 3.16 -13.86
N VAL A 71 6.78 2.74 -12.88
CA VAL A 71 6.36 2.73 -11.47
C VAL A 71 7.24 3.62 -10.64
N LEU A 72 6.71 4.13 -9.53
CA LEU A 72 7.49 4.89 -8.56
C LEU A 72 8.15 3.93 -7.57
N VAL A 73 9.42 4.14 -7.28
CA VAL A 73 10.22 3.33 -6.35
C VAL A 73 10.93 4.27 -5.38
N PRO A 74 10.90 4.06 -4.04
CA PRO A 74 10.29 2.91 -3.40
C PRO A 74 8.76 2.98 -3.34
N HIS A 75 8.14 1.83 -3.27
CA HIS A 75 6.76 1.66 -2.91
C HIS A 75 6.61 0.36 -2.11
N PHE A 76 5.50 0.20 -1.45
CA PHE A 76 5.19 -1.03 -0.72
C PHE A 76 3.71 -1.36 -0.91
N GLY A 77 3.34 -2.56 -0.56
CA GLY A 77 1.95 -2.94 -0.70
C GLY A 77 1.70 -4.37 -0.26
N VAL A 78 0.59 -4.91 -0.72
CA VAL A 78 0.13 -6.22 -0.30
C VAL A 78 -0.62 -6.90 -1.45
N HIS A 79 -0.49 -8.23 -1.48
CA HIS A 79 -1.31 -9.08 -2.33
C HIS A 79 -2.61 -9.39 -1.59
N LEU A 80 -3.72 -9.03 -2.20
CA LEU A 80 -5.06 -9.32 -1.70
C LEU A 80 -5.66 -10.47 -2.51
N ASP A 81 -6.62 -11.21 -1.96
CA ASP A 81 -7.40 -12.10 -2.80
C ASP A 81 -8.33 -11.27 -3.71
N ALA A 82 -8.92 -11.93 -4.70
CA ALA A 82 -9.71 -11.23 -5.72
C ALA A 82 -10.91 -10.48 -5.12
N GLU A 83 -11.55 -11.06 -4.11
CA GLU A 83 -12.72 -10.45 -3.47
C GLU A 83 -12.33 -9.23 -2.64
N GLU A 84 -11.26 -9.35 -1.83
CA GLU A 84 -10.72 -8.22 -1.05
C GLU A 84 -10.29 -7.09 -1.96
N PHE A 85 -9.58 -7.41 -3.05
CA PHE A 85 -9.12 -6.40 -4.00
C PHE A 85 -10.30 -5.67 -4.65
N ARG A 86 -11.29 -6.40 -5.11
CA ARG A 86 -12.48 -5.83 -5.77
C ARG A 86 -13.26 -4.93 -4.82
N SER A 87 -13.46 -5.36 -3.59
CA SER A 87 -14.16 -4.59 -2.56
C SER A 87 -13.43 -3.28 -2.25
N LEU A 88 -12.12 -3.36 -2.02
CA LEU A 88 -11.30 -2.19 -1.72
C LEU A 88 -11.22 -1.25 -2.93
N LYS A 89 -11.01 -1.78 -4.13
CA LYS A 89 -10.99 -1.00 -5.37
C LYS A 89 -12.27 -0.16 -5.52
N GLY A 90 -13.44 -0.79 -5.31
CA GLY A 90 -14.72 -0.08 -5.39
C GLY A 90 -14.83 1.04 -4.37
N LYS A 91 -14.40 0.78 -3.14
CA LYS A 91 -14.39 1.79 -2.06
C LYS A 91 -13.48 2.96 -2.41
N LEU A 92 -12.27 2.69 -2.89
CA LEU A 92 -11.29 3.73 -3.22
C LEU A 92 -11.73 4.55 -4.42
N GLU A 93 -12.33 3.93 -5.42
CA GLU A 93 -12.85 4.64 -6.61
C GLU A 93 -14.01 5.56 -6.26
N GLN A 94 -14.84 5.18 -5.29
CA GLN A 94 -15.93 6.03 -4.80
C GLN A 94 -15.42 7.21 -3.96
N ASP A 95 -14.28 7.07 -3.32
CA ASP A 95 -13.69 8.08 -2.45
C ASP A 95 -12.60 8.89 -3.16
N TRP A 96 -12.83 9.20 -4.44
CA TRP A 96 -11.84 9.88 -5.29
C TRP A 96 -11.37 11.24 -4.74
N LYS A 97 -12.15 11.87 -3.87
CA LYS A 97 -11.79 13.16 -3.25
C LYS A 97 -10.67 13.01 -2.22
N ASN A 98 -10.61 11.86 -1.55
CA ASN A 98 -9.66 11.60 -0.47
C ASN A 98 -8.57 10.60 -0.87
N VAL A 99 -8.70 9.96 -2.04
CA VAL A 99 -7.75 8.98 -2.53
C VAL A 99 -7.09 9.49 -3.80
N LYS A 100 -5.76 9.51 -3.80
CA LYS A 100 -4.99 9.90 -4.98
C LYS A 100 -4.43 8.65 -5.64
N PHE A 101 -4.96 8.32 -6.82
CA PHE A 101 -4.37 7.26 -7.64
C PHE A 101 -3.13 7.81 -8.34
N VAL A 102 -2.01 7.10 -8.20
CA VAL A 102 -0.82 7.30 -9.02
C VAL A 102 -1.05 6.64 -10.36
N ASP A 103 -1.50 5.39 -10.31
CA ASP A 103 -1.97 4.65 -11.47
C ASP A 103 -3.32 4.03 -11.13
N GLU A 104 -4.30 4.30 -11.98
CA GLU A 104 -5.62 3.66 -11.87
C GLU A 104 -5.49 2.15 -12.06
N PRO A 105 -6.46 1.36 -11.56
CA PRO A 105 -6.38 -0.09 -11.66
C PRO A 105 -6.14 -0.57 -13.09
N TYR A 106 -5.17 -1.45 -13.29
CA TYR A 106 -4.87 -2.04 -14.58
C TYR A 106 -4.35 -3.48 -14.42
N VAL A 107 -4.44 -4.24 -15.52
CA VAL A 107 -4.02 -5.64 -15.56
C VAL A 107 -2.62 -5.74 -16.16
N ARG A 108 -1.74 -6.49 -15.49
CA ARG A 108 -0.39 -6.80 -15.96
C ARG A 108 -0.31 -8.26 -16.34
N PHE A 109 0.57 -8.59 -17.28
CA PHE A 109 0.84 -9.97 -17.73
C PHE A 109 -0.43 -10.72 -18.17
N LYS A 110 -1.34 -10.01 -18.83
CA LYS A 110 -2.62 -10.56 -19.26
C LYS A 110 -2.44 -11.83 -20.10
N GLY A 111 -3.13 -12.91 -19.71
CA GLY A 111 -3.05 -14.20 -20.38
C GLY A 111 -1.85 -15.05 -19.97
N ASP A 112 -0.99 -14.53 -19.11
CA ASP A 112 0.18 -15.23 -18.57
C ASP A 112 -0.14 -15.82 -17.21
N VAL A 113 0.70 -16.76 -16.74
CA VAL A 113 0.57 -17.34 -15.39
C VAL A 113 0.74 -16.27 -14.30
N LEU A 114 1.43 -15.19 -14.61
CA LEU A 114 1.64 -14.07 -13.69
C LEU A 114 0.58 -12.97 -13.79
N GLU A 115 -0.51 -13.21 -14.53
CA GLU A 115 -1.57 -12.21 -14.67
C GLU A 115 -2.02 -11.67 -13.32
N GLN A 116 -2.04 -10.36 -13.19
CA GLN A 116 -2.42 -9.69 -11.96
C GLN A 116 -3.07 -8.35 -12.26
N GLU A 117 -3.98 -7.93 -11.40
CA GLU A 117 -4.52 -6.58 -11.41
C GLU A 117 -3.87 -5.78 -10.29
N THR A 118 -3.52 -4.52 -10.57
CA THR A 118 -2.81 -3.68 -9.61
C THR A 118 -3.35 -2.26 -9.65
N MET A 119 -3.20 -1.55 -8.53
CA MET A 119 -3.45 -0.12 -8.43
C MET A 119 -2.42 0.51 -7.50
N PHE A 120 -2.05 1.74 -7.81
CA PHE A 120 -1.08 2.52 -7.01
C PHE A 120 -1.76 3.76 -6.46
N ILE A 121 -1.65 3.96 -5.16
CA ILE A 121 -2.21 5.13 -4.48
C ILE A 121 -1.14 5.81 -3.63
N LYS A 122 -1.40 7.06 -3.24
CA LYS A 122 -0.54 7.81 -2.30
C LYS A 122 -1.24 7.94 -0.96
N ASP A 123 -0.47 7.82 0.11
CA ASP A 123 -0.95 8.26 1.42
C ASP A 123 -0.86 9.80 1.53
N PRO A 124 -1.37 10.42 2.61
CA PRO A 124 -1.34 11.88 2.74
C PRO A 124 0.06 12.50 2.76
N SER A 125 1.09 11.71 3.04
CA SER A 125 2.49 12.17 3.08
C SER A 125 3.26 11.86 1.80
N GLY A 126 2.61 11.26 0.81
CA GLY A 126 3.22 10.92 -0.48
C GLY A 126 3.88 9.56 -0.55
N ASN A 127 3.76 8.72 0.47
CA ASN A 127 4.21 7.33 0.38
C ASN A 127 3.36 6.59 -0.65
N ILE A 128 4.00 5.75 -1.47
CA ILE A 128 3.35 5.05 -2.57
C ILE A 128 3.00 3.63 -2.13
N ILE A 129 1.75 3.25 -2.36
CA ILE A 129 1.22 1.94 -1.98
C ILE A 129 0.72 1.23 -3.22
N GLU A 130 1.16 -0.01 -3.43
CA GLU A 130 0.63 -0.89 -4.47
C GLU A 130 -0.28 -1.95 -3.84
N LEU A 131 -1.51 -2.02 -4.33
CA LEU A 131 -2.46 -3.05 -3.93
C LEU A 131 -2.71 -3.92 -5.16
N LYS A 132 -2.59 -5.23 -5.02
CA LYS A 132 -2.70 -6.11 -6.17
C LYS A 132 -3.29 -7.47 -5.83
N THR A 133 -3.79 -8.13 -6.87
CA THR A 133 -4.30 -9.49 -6.78
C THR A 133 -3.85 -10.28 -8.00
N MET A 134 -3.41 -11.52 -7.78
CA MET A 134 -3.00 -12.43 -8.85
C MET A 134 -4.12 -13.40 -9.19
N VAL A 135 -4.30 -13.68 -10.48
CA VAL A 135 -5.21 -14.73 -10.94
C VAL A 135 -4.72 -16.09 -10.43
N ASN A 136 -3.40 -16.30 -10.43
CA ASN A 136 -2.78 -17.52 -9.94
C ASN A 136 -1.77 -17.19 -8.83
N PRO A 137 -2.24 -17.07 -7.55
CA PRO A 137 -1.34 -16.68 -6.44
C PRO A 137 -0.15 -17.61 -6.24
N ASP A 138 -0.28 -18.87 -6.58
CA ASP A 138 0.79 -19.86 -6.40
C ASP A 138 1.99 -19.60 -7.31
N ALA A 139 1.81 -18.81 -8.37
CA ALA A 139 2.88 -18.45 -9.29
C ALA A 139 3.76 -17.28 -8.79
N LEU A 140 3.45 -16.68 -7.64
CA LEU A 140 4.15 -15.47 -7.16
C LEU A 140 5.66 -15.65 -7.08
N PHE A 141 6.12 -16.78 -6.57
CA PHE A 141 7.54 -17.05 -6.40
C PHE A 141 8.10 -18.00 -7.45
N GLY A 142 7.41 -18.12 -8.58
CA GLY A 142 7.79 -19.03 -9.67
C GLY A 142 7.17 -20.40 -9.52
N GLU A 143 7.24 -21.19 -10.59
CA GLU A 143 6.81 -22.59 -10.57
C GLU A 143 7.97 -23.48 -10.16
N GLU A 144 7.68 -24.42 -9.29
CA GLU A 144 8.62 -25.50 -8.99
C GLU A 144 8.37 -26.69 -9.91
#